data_c5991e37efb66da95623f3ad44b6c721
#
_entry.id   c5991e37efb66da95623f3ad44b6c721
#
_cell.length_a   1.000
_cell.length_b   1.000
_cell.length_c   1.000
_cell.angle_alpha   90.00
_cell.angle_beta   90.00
_cell.angle_gamma   90.00
#
_symmetry.space_group_name_H-M   'P 1'
#
loop_
_entity.id
_entity.type
_entity.pdbx_description
1 polymer ?
#
loop_
_entity_poly.entity_id
_entity_poly.type
_entity_poly.pdbx_seq_one_letter_code
_entity_poly.pdbx_strand_id
1 'polypeptide(L)'
;LKNPPALEQLIDSLRSLPGVGPKSALRMAYYLLQRDRKGAAKLGSSLENALQVLGHCILCNNFSETPICLLCTPEKRETGNRDASQLCVVEMPTDLMMMEQTQSYRGMYFVLMGRLSPLDGIGPKEINLDKLIKRAQDGVIKEVILATNYTVEGEATAHYIGELIKTRGLSVSRIARGLPMGGEIEYVDSGTLSMALLGRKKL
;
A
#
# COMPACT_ATOMS: atom_id res chain seq x y z
N LEU A 1 -10.54 -41.42 -4.76
CA LEU A 1 -10.25 -41.02 -6.14
C LEU A 1 -9.25 -39.84 -6.07
N LYS A 2 -8.10 -39.96 -6.77
CA LYS A 2 -7.19 -38.83 -6.94
C LYS A 2 -7.60 -38.04 -8.18
N ASN A 3 -7.57 -36.73 -8.09
CA ASN A 3 -7.80 -35.87 -9.25
C ASN A 3 -6.66 -36.05 -10.28
N PRO A 4 -6.90 -35.77 -11.57
CA PRO A 4 -5.82 -35.67 -12.55
C PRO A 4 -4.77 -34.64 -12.12
N PRO A 5 -3.46 -34.89 -12.37
CA PRO A 5 -2.38 -34.01 -11.88
C PRO A 5 -2.56 -32.53 -12.22
N ALA A 6 -2.99 -32.21 -13.44
CA ALA A 6 -3.23 -30.83 -13.85
C ALA A 6 -4.36 -30.12 -13.06
N LEU A 7 -5.41 -30.87 -12.69
CA LEU A 7 -6.48 -30.34 -11.85
C LEU A 7 -5.99 -30.13 -10.41
N GLU A 8 -5.21 -31.04 -9.87
CA GLU A 8 -4.61 -30.91 -8.54
C GLU A 8 -3.71 -29.67 -8.45
N GLN A 9 -2.83 -29.49 -9.44
CA GLN A 9 -1.95 -28.33 -9.54
C GLN A 9 -2.72 -27.00 -9.60
N LEU A 10 -3.83 -26.93 -10.36
CA LEU A 10 -4.67 -25.75 -10.40
C LEU A 10 -5.32 -25.46 -9.05
N ILE A 11 -5.85 -26.50 -8.38
CA ILE A 11 -6.45 -26.37 -7.05
C ILE A 11 -5.43 -25.84 -6.04
N ASP A 12 -4.22 -26.40 -6.03
CA ASP A 12 -3.16 -25.99 -5.13
C ASP A 12 -2.71 -24.53 -5.41
N SER A 13 -2.60 -24.14 -6.68
CA SER A 13 -2.31 -22.75 -7.05
C SER A 13 -3.40 -21.79 -6.58
N LEU A 14 -4.67 -22.16 -6.68
CA LEU A 14 -5.77 -21.35 -6.17
C LEU A 14 -5.77 -21.27 -4.62
N ARG A 15 -5.32 -22.33 -3.94
CA ARG A 15 -5.21 -22.34 -2.47
C ARG A 15 -4.13 -21.42 -1.93
N SER A 16 -3.14 -21.08 -2.73
CA SER A 16 -2.10 -20.12 -2.33
C SER A 16 -2.62 -18.67 -2.22
N LEU A 17 -3.82 -18.40 -2.73
CA LEU A 17 -4.43 -17.06 -2.64
C LEU A 17 -4.97 -16.81 -1.23
N PRO A 18 -4.79 -15.59 -0.68
CA PRO A 18 -5.32 -15.23 0.63
C PRO A 18 -6.84 -15.42 0.71
N GLY A 19 -7.31 -16.07 1.78
CA GLY A 19 -8.73 -16.32 2.00
C GLY A 19 -9.34 -17.46 1.16
N VAL A 20 -8.56 -18.13 0.32
CA VAL A 20 -9.02 -19.27 -0.48
C VAL A 20 -8.71 -20.58 0.22
N GLY A 21 -9.75 -21.17 0.87
CA GLY A 21 -9.66 -22.50 1.47
C GLY A 21 -9.84 -23.63 0.46
N PRO A 22 -9.61 -24.89 0.87
CA PRO A 22 -9.68 -26.07 -0.02
C PRO A 22 -11.01 -26.21 -0.79
N LYS A 23 -12.14 -25.98 -0.10
CA LYS A 23 -13.48 -26.07 -0.73
C LYS A 23 -13.68 -24.97 -1.78
N SER A 24 -13.21 -23.76 -1.51
CA SER A 24 -13.32 -22.63 -2.45
C SER A 24 -12.44 -22.84 -3.67
N ALA A 25 -11.19 -23.28 -3.49
CA ALA A 25 -10.27 -23.59 -4.57
C ALA A 25 -10.82 -24.66 -5.50
N LEU A 26 -11.35 -25.75 -4.93
CA LEU A 26 -12.00 -26.83 -5.71
C LEU A 26 -13.17 -26.30 -6.55
N ARG A 27 -14.06 -25.53 -5.93
CA ARG A 27 -15.21 -24.93 -6.62
C ARG A 27 -14.80 -23.96 -7.73
N MET A 28 -13.77 -23.13 -7.50
CA MET A 28 -13.23 -22.22 -8.50
C MET A 28 -12.62 -22.99 -9.68
N ALA A 29 -11.81 -24.03 -9.42
CA ALA A 29 -11.22 -24.86 -10.45
C ALA A 29 -12.27 -25.50 -11.36
N TYR A 30 -13.30 -26.13 -10.77
CA TYR A 30 -14.40 -26.71 -11.56
C TYR A 30 -15.21 -25.66 -12.34
N TYR A 31 -15.50 -24.51 -11.74
CA TYR A 31 -16.18 -23.42 -12.43
C TYR A 31 -15.40 -22.98 -13.68
N LEU A 32 -14.11 -22.68 -13.52
CA LEU A 32 -13.24 -22.25 -14.61
C LEU A 32 -13.13 -23.28 -15.74
N LEU A 33 -13.02 -24.57 -15.38
CA LEU A 33 -12.82 -25.63 -16.37
C LEU A 33 -14.11 -26.10 -17.05
N GLN A 34 -15.27 -26.01 -16.38
CA GLN A 34 -16.53 -26.50 -16.92
C GLN A 34 -17.42 -25.37 -17.45
N ARG A 35 -17.46 -24.24 -16.78
CA ARG A 35 -18.42 -23.15 -17.06
C ARG A 35 -17.81 -22.00 -17.84
N ASP A 36 -16.56 -21.66 -17.53
CA ASP A 36 -15.92 -20.45 -18.09
C ASP A 36 -14.49 -20.70 -18.55
N ARG A 37 -14.33 -21.54 -19.53
CA ARG A 37 -12.99 -21.83 -20.12
C ARG A 37 -12.38 -20.60 -20.78
N LYS A 38 -13.20 -19.68 -21.34
CA LYS A 38 -12.70 -18.41 -21.92
C LYS A 38 -12.18 -17.47 -20.83
N GLY A 39 -12.92 -17.33 -19.74
CA GLY A 39 -12.47 -16.57 -18.56
C GLY A 39 -11.22 -17.17 -17.95
N ALA A 40 -11.12 -18.50 -17.86
CA ALA A 40 -9.91 -19.17 -17.39
C ALA A 40 -8.67 -18.84 -18.23
N ALA A 41 -8.80 -18.92 -19.57
CA ALA A 41 -7.72 -18.56 -20.49
C ALA A 41 -7.35 -17.09 -20.39
N LYS A 42 -8.35 -16.18 -20.30
CA LYS A 42 -8.12 -14.74 -20.12
C LYS A 42 -7.41 -14.45 -18.78
N LEU A 43 -7.82 -15.10 -17.69
CA LEU A 43 -7.17 -14.93 -16.38
C LEU A 43 -5.69 -15.35 -16.44
N GLY A 44 -5.40 -16.51 -17.04
CA GLY A 44 -4.03 -17.00 -17.23
C GLY A 44 -3.17 -16.00 -18.01
N SER A 45 -3.65 -15.59 -19.19
CA SER A 45 -2.91 -14.63 -20.02
C SER A 45 -2.76 -13.26 -19.38
N SER A 46 -3.75 -12.81 -18.60
CA SER A 46 -3.64 -11.53 -17.87
C SER A 46 -2.61 -11.58 -16.76
N LEU A 47 -2.50 -12.70 -16.03
CA LEU A 47 -1.47 -12.90 -15.00
C LEU A 47 -0.08 -12.94 -15.62
N GLU A 48 0.10 -13.68 -16.71
CA GLU A 48 1.38 -13.76 -17.43
C GLU A 48 1.80 -12.38 -17.93
N ASN A 49 0.89 -11.64 -18.56
CA ASN A 49 1.16 -10.28 -19.03
C ASN A 49 1.52 -9.35 -17.88
N ALA A 50 0.76 -9.36 -16.78
CA ALA A 50 1.05 -8.52 -15.62
C ALA A 50 2.44 -8.79 -15.03
N LEU A 51 2.84 -10.07 -14.94
CA LEU A 51 4.18 -10.45 -14.46
C LEU A 51 5.31 -9.97 -15.38
N GLN A 52 5.05 -9.84 -16.68
CA GLN A 52 6.05 -9.40 -17.66
C GLN A 52 6.17 -7.88 -17.73
N VAL A 53 5.05 -7.14 -17.62
CA VAL A 53 5.05 -5.70 -17.89
C VAL A 53 5.07 -4.82 -16.65
N LEU A 54 4.56 -5.34 -15.50
CA LEU A 54 4.51 -4.55 -14.28
C LEU A 54 5.85 -4.56 -13.55
N GLY A 55 6.41 -3.37 -13.38
CA GLY A 55 7.53 -3.09 -12.49
C GLY A 55 7.11 -2.11 -11.39
N HIS A 56 8.09 -1.42 -10.83
CA HIS A 56 7.89 -0.38 -9.83
C HIS A 56 8.37 0.96 -10.32
N CYS A 57 7.58 2.01 -10.10
CA CYS A 57 7.99 3.39 -10.34
C CYS A 57 9.24 3.71 -9.53
N ILE A 58 10.29 4.22 -10.18
CA ILE A 58 11.58 4.55 -9.54
C ILE A 58 11.47 5.66 -8.49
N LEU A 59 10.40 6.48 -8.54
CA LEU A 59 10.20 7.61 -7.63
C LEU A 59 9.27 7.27 -6.46
N CYS A 60 8.14 6.61 -6.69
CA CYS A 60 7.16 6.33 -5.65
C CYS A 60 7.05 4.85 -5.27
N ASN A 61 7.76 3.96 -5.95
CA ASN A 61 7.74 2.52 -5.74
C ASN A 61 6.35 1.85 -5.94
N ASN A 62 5.34 2.56 -6.46
CA ASN A 62 4.06 1.96 -6.85
C ASN A 62 4.21 1.12 -8.11
N PHE A 63 3.28 0.21 -8.38
CA PHE A 63 3.23 -0.54 -9.63
C PHE A 63 3.15 0.40 -10.84
N SER A 64 3.91 0.08 -11.89
CA SER A 64 3.95 0.86 -13.10
C SER A 64 4.47 0.02 -14.27
N GLU A 65 3.91 0.21 -15.46
CA GLU A 65 4.42 -0.35 -16.72
C GLU A 65 5.60 0.45 -17.29
N THR A 66 5.82 1.65 -16.74
CA THR A 66 6.90 2.55 -17.17
C THR A 66 7.81 2.88 -15.99
N PRO A 67 9.08 3.28 -16.23
CA PRO A 67 10.00 3.65 -15.16
C PRO A 67 9.47 4.73 -14.21
N ILE A 68 8.64 5.65 -14.70
CA ILE A 68 7.97 6.71 -13.92
C ILE A 68 6.46 6.60 -14.17
N CYS A 69 5.68 6.40 -13.09
CA CYS A 69 4.23 6.28 -13.18
C CYS A 69 3.55 7.64 -13.46
N LEU A 70 2.28 7.60 -13.86
CA LEU A 70 1.51 8.80 -14.19
C LEU A 70 1.43 9.85 -13.07
N LEU A 71 1.46 9.43 -11.79
CA LEU A 71 1.46 10.36 -10.65
C LEU A 71 2.79 11.08 -10.47
N CYS A 72 3.88 10.48 -10.95
CA CYS A 72 5.24 10.99 -10.79
C CYS A 72 5.80 11.65 -12.04
N THR A 73 5.03 11.72 -13.14
CA THR A 73 5.49 12.37 -14.38
C THR A 73 5.82 13.85 -14.15
N PRO A 74 6.82 14.41 -14.88
CA PRO A 74 7.20 15.82 -14.78
C PRO A 74 6.01 16.76 -14.97
N GLU A 75 5.13 16.49 -15.97
CA GLU A 75 3.96 17.31 -16.26
C GLU A 75 3.04 17.46 -15.05
N LYS A 76 2.86 16.42 -14.26
CA LYS A 76 2.07 16.48 -13.01
C LYS A 76 2.75 17.29 -11.92
N ARG A 77 4.08 17.32 -11.91
CA ARG A 77 4.88 18.09 -10.94
C ARG A 77 5.05 19.54 -11.35
N GLU A 78 5.28 19.81 -12.65
CA GLU A 78 5.62 21.13 -13.18
C GLU A 78 4.40 22.00 -13.45
N THR A 79 3.26 21.42 -13.78
CA THR A 79 1.99 22.18 -13.99
C THR A 79 1.37 22.73 -12.70
N GLY A 80 2.08 22.63 -11.56
CA GLY A 80 1.61 23.14 -10.26
C GLY A 80 0.49 22.30 -9.63
N ASN A 81 0.16 21.16 -10.21
CA ASN A 81 -0.89 20.29 -9.68
C ASN A 81 -0.45 19.45 -8.48
N ARG A 82 0.89 19.31 -8.25
CA ARG A 82 1.45 18.56 -7.12
C ARG A 82 2.60 19.29 -6.45
N ASP A 83 2.56 19.30 -5.12
CA ASP A 83 3.64 19.83 -4.30
C ASP A 83 4.78 18.80 -4.19
N ALA A 84 5.84 19.02 -4.94
CA ALA A 84 7.01 18.14 -4.94
C ALA A 84 7.79 18.16 -3.61
N SER A 85 7.54 19.15 -2.73
CA SER A 85 8.23 19.26 -1.43
C SER A 85 7.64 18.35 -0.35
N GLN A 86 6.46 17.76 -0.58
CA GLN A 86 5.78 16.87 0.35
C GLN A 86 5.80 15.42 -0.14
N LEU A 87 6.16 14.49 0.73
CA LEU A 87 6.20 13.06 0.44
C LEU A 87 5.33 12.29 1.44
N CYS A 88 4.19 11.78 0.98
CA CYS A 88 3.31 10.91 1.78
C CYS A 88 3.75 9.46 1.64
N VAL A 89 4.06 8.81 2.76
CA VAL A 89 4.51 7.41 2.83
C VAL A 89 3.35 6.54 3.26
N VAL A 90 2.97 5.58 2.42
CA VAL A 90 1.88 4.61 2.64
C VAL A 90 2.41 3.19 2.60
N GLU A 91 1.69 2.24 3.21
CA GLU A 91 2.10 0.83 3.23
C GLU A 91 1.87 0.13 1.89
N MET A 92 0.68 0.31 1.30
CA MET A 92 0.23 -0.45 0.13
C MET A 92 -0.26 0.47 -1.00
N PRO A 93 -0.27 0.01 -2.25
CA PRO A 93 -0.87 0.74 -3.37
C PRO A 93 -2.34 1.13 -3.16
N THR A 94 -3.09 0.30 -2.44
CA THR A 94 -4.49 0.56 -2.06
C THR A 94 -4.63 1.80 -1.20
N ASP A 95 -3.70 2.02 -0.26
CA ASP A 95 -3.72 3.19 0.63
C ASP A 95 -3.50 4.47 -0.19
N LEU A 96 -2.55 4.42 -1.15
CA LEU A 96 -2.32 5.53 -2.08
C LEU A 96 -3.61 5.86 -2.87
N MET A 97 -4.29 4.83 -3.40
CA MET A 97 -5.54 5.04 -4.15
C MET A 97 -6.62 5.69 -3.27
N MET A 98 -6.76 5.26 -2.02
CA MET A 98 -7.71 5.85 -1.08
C MET A 98 -7.36 7.31 -0.77
N MET A 99 -6.08 7.62 -0.57
CA MET A 99 -5.62 9.01 -0.36
C MET A 99 -5.91 9.91 -1.58
N GLU A 100 -5.66 9.43 -2.79
CA GLU A 100 -5.97 10.16 -4.03
C GLU A 100 -7.47 10.43 -4.21
N GLN A 101 -8.33 9.48 -3.83
CA GLN A 101 -9.79 9.66 -3.91
C GLN A 101 -10.30 10.80 -3.03
N THR A 102 -9.60 11.15 -1.95
CA THR A 102 -9.99 12.28 -1.09
C THR A 102 -9.83 13.63 -1.79
N GLN A 103 -8.97 13.72 -2.80
CA GLN A 103 -8.56 14.97 -3.48
C GLN A 103 -8.01 16.07 -2.53
N SER A 104 -7.72 15.71 -1.29
CA SER A 104 -7.26 16.63 -0.24
C SER A 104 -5.74 16.76 -0.18
N TYR A 105 -5.02 15.82 -0.77
CA TYR A 105 -3.57 15.80 -0.78
C TYR A 105 -3.03 15.98 -2.21
N ARG A 106 -2.11 16.93 -2.35
CA ARG A 106 -1.49 17.24 -3.65
C ARG A 106 0.02 17.04 -3.66
N GLY A 107 0.59 16.40 -2.65
CA GLY A 107 2.00 16.06 -2.61
C GLY A 107 2.34 14.78 -3.40
N MET A 108 3.58 14.35 -3.26
CA MET A 108 4.10 13.11 -3.84
C MET A 108 3.90 11.94 -2.89
N TYR A 109 3.99 10.71 -3.41
CA TYR A 109 3.84 9.49 -2.61
C TYR A 109 5.08 8.63 -2.64
N PHE A 110 5.20 7.78 -1.62
CA PHE A 110 6.06 6.60 -1.63
C PHE A 110 5.32 5.41 -1.03
N VAL A 111 5.34 4.27 -1.75
CA VAL A 111 4.67 3.03 -1.33
C VAL A 111 5.73 2.05 -0.82
N LEU A 112 5.60 1.63 0.44
CA LEU A 112 6.54 0.71 1.08
C LEU A 112 6.45 -0.71 0.53
N MET A 113 5.27 -1.10 0.01
CA MET A 113 4.89 -2.47 -0.37
C MET A 113 4.83 -3.43 0.82
N GLY A 114 4.62 -2.90 2.03
CA GLY A 114 4.53 -3.66 3.26
C GLY A 114 4.72 -2.78 4.49
N ARG A 115 4.92 -3.45 5.61
CA ARG A 115 5.22 -2.85 6.91
C ARG A 115 6.24 -3.69 7.65
N LEU A 116 6.92 -3.14 8.63
CA LEU A 116 7.81 -3.90 9.49
C LEU A 116 7.01 -4.93 10.29
N SER A 117 7.38 -6.19 10.20
CA SER A 117 6.79 -7.29 10.94
C SER A 117 7.88 -8.29 11.29
N PRO A 118 8.51 -8.16 12.46
CA PRO A 118 9.56 -9.10 12.89
C PRO A 118 9.06 -10.55 12.98
N LEU A 119 7.77 -10.73 13.33
CA LEU A 119 7.15 -12.05 13.40
C LEU A 119 7.04 -12.73 12.05
N ASP A 120 6.83 -11.95 10.98
CA ASP A 120 6.75 -12.44 9.61
C ASP A 120 8.10 -12.37 8.88
N GLY A 121 9.18 -11.98 9.58
CA GLY A 121 10.51 -11.81 9.00
C GLY A 121 10.64 -10.61 8.05
N ILE A 122 9.70 -9.66 8.10
CA ILE A 122 9.69 -8.46 7.24
C ILE A 122 10.48 -7.35 7.93
N GLY A 123 11.66 -7.06 7.41
CA GLY A 123 12.57 -6.01 7.89
C GLY A 123 12.61 -4.77 6.98
N PRO A 124 13.57 -3.87 7.23
CA PRO A 124 13.71 -2.62 6.49
C PRO A 124 13.94 -2.79 4.98
N LYS A 125 14.61 -3.86 4.57
CA LYS A 125 14.89 -4.14 3.15
C LYS A 125 13.63 -4.53 2.39
N GLU A 126 12.80 -5.37 2.99
CA GLU A 126 11.56 -5.89 2.42
C GLU A 126 10.54 -4.77 2.17
N ILE A 127 10.57 -3.71 3.00
CA ILE A 127 9.70 -2.52 2.82
C ILE A 127 10.36 -1.39 2.00
N ASN A 128 11.42 -1.71 1.24
CA ASN A 128 12.10 -0.74 0.36
C ASN A 128 12.60 0.54 1.05
N LEU A 129 13.02 0.45 2.31
CA LEU A 129 13.42 1.61 3.10
C LEU A 129 14.58 2.39 2.47
N ASP A 130 15.57 1.70 1.89
CA ASP A 130 16.70 2.34 1.21
C ASP A 130 16.25 3.24 0.05
N LYS A 131 15.24 2.79 -0.70
CA LYS A 131 14.64 3.59 -1.78
C LYS A 131 13.89 4.80 -1.23
N LEU A 132 13.15 4.64 -0.10
CA LEU A 132 12.47 5.75 0.57
C LEU A 132 13.47 6.80 1.02
N ILE A 133 14.55 6.40 1.70
CA ILE A 133 15.58 7.31 2.17
C ILE A 133 16.22 8.07 1.01
N LYS A 134 16.59 7.36 -0.05
CA LYS A 134 17.14 8.00 -1.26
C LYS A 134 16.16 9.01 -1.86
N ARG A 135 14.86 8.68 -1.89
CA ARG A 135 13.81 9.57 -2.39
C ARG A 135 13.64 10.80 -1.51
N ALA A 136 13.61 10.61 -0.18
CA ALA A 136 13.48 11.71 0.77
C ALA A 136 14.66 12.70 0.74
N GLN A 137 15.84 12.23 0.36
CA GLN A 137 17.07 13.03 0.27
C GLN A 137 17.36 13.59 -1.14
N ASP A 138 16.37 13.68 -2.01
CA ASP A 138 16.56 14.20 -3.39
C ASP A 138 16.80 15.72 -3.48
N GLY A 139 16.78 16.42 -2.35
CA GLY A 139 16.98 17.88 -2.26
C GLY A 139 15.71 18.70 -2.52
N VAL A 140 14.61 18.08 -2.91
CA VAL A 140 13.30 18.73 -3.17
C VAL A 140 12.34 18.53 -2.00
N ILE A 141 12.32 17.31 -1.44
CA ILE A 141 11.45 16.96 -0.31
C ILE A 141 11.85 17.75 0.94
N LYS A 142 10.86 18.39 1.58
CA LYS A 142 11.00 19.15 2.83
C LYS A 142 10.25 18.50 3.98
N GLU A 143 9.14 17.83 3.67
CA GLU A 143 8.28 17.17 4.63
C GLU A 143 7.99 15.73 4.20
N VAL A 144 8.13 14.79 5.14
CA VAL A 144 7.70 13.40 4.99
C VAL A 144 6.49 13.16 5.89
N ILE A 145 5.36 12.83 5.29
CA ILE A 145 4.09 12.56 5.97
C ILE A 145 3.93 11.05 6.08
N LEU A 146 3.93 10.53 7.30
CA LEU A 146 3.76 9.10 7.52
C LEU A 146 2.26 8.76 7.60
N ALA A 147 1.78 8.00 6.62
CA ALA A 147 0.39 7.55 6.47
C ALA A 147 0.28 6.03 6.49
N THR A 148 1.09 5.37 7.34
CA THR A 148 0.97 3.94 7.63
C THR A 148 -0.26 3.66 8.49
N ASN A 149 -0.75 2.43 8.47
CA ASN A 149 -1.93 2.04 9.24
C ASN A 149 -1.74 2.23 10.76
N TYR A 150 -2.83 2.39 11.49
CA TYR A 150 -2.81 2.51 12.96
C TYR A 150 -2.87 1.13 13.65
N THR A 151 -2.20 0.13 13.07
CA THR A 151 -1.93 -1.16 13.71
C THR A 151 -0.62 -1.09 14.49
N VAL A 152 -0.34 -2.07 15.34
CA VAL A 152 0.90 -2.13 16.13
C VAL A 152 2.13 -2.08 15.19
N GLU A 153 2.09 -2.86 14.12
CA GLU A 153 3.17 -2.92 13.12
C GLU A 153 3.28 -1.62 12.32
N GLY A 154 2.14 -1.01 11.96
CA GLY A 154 2.11 0.26 11.23
C GLY A 154 2.63 1.43 12.08
N GLU A 155 2.35 1.44 13.39
CA GLU A 155 2.92 2.41 14.34
C GLU A 155 4.43 2.20 14.52
N ALA A 156 4.87 0.94 14.70
CA ALA A 156 6.29 0.62 14.76
C ALA A 156 7.03 1.04 13.49
N THR A 157 6.43 0.80 12.32
CA THR A 157 6.94 1.22 11.02
C THR A 157 7.06 2.74 10.94
N ALA A 158 6.00 3.48 11.32
CA ALA A 158 6.01 4.94 11.34
C ALA A 158 7.09 5.49 12.27
N HIS A 159 7.18 4.94 13.47
CA HIS A 159 8.19 5.38 14.46
C HIS A 159 9.61 5.18 13.93
N TYR A 160 9.89 3.98 13.42
CA TYR A 160 11.21 3.64 12.87
C TYR A 160 11.62 4.55 11.71
N ILE A 161 10.71 4.73 10.73
CA ILE A 161 10.94 5.61 9.58
C ILE A 161 11.09 7.07 10.05
N GLY A 162 10.23 7.51 10.97
CA GLY A 162 10.24 8.87 11.50
C GLY A 162 11.55 9.23 12.14
N GLU A 163 12.11 8.39 13.00
CA GLU A 163 13.41 8.61 13.61
C GLU A 163 14.52 8.67 12.55
N LEU A 164 14.50 7.75 11.60
CA LEU A 164 15.48 7.72 10.52
C LEU A 164 15.46 8.98 9.63
N ILE A 165 14.28 9.54 9.35
CA ILE A 165 14.13 10.74 8.53
C ILE A 165 14.52 12.00 9.33
N LYS A 166 14.13 12.10 10.60
CA LYS A 166 14.51 13.22 11.48
C LYS A 166 16.02 13.37 11.62
N THR A 167 16.75 12.27 11.77
CA THR A 167 18.22 12.32 11.85
C THR A 167 18.88 12.92 10.59
N ARG A 168 18.15 13.05 9.50
CA ARG A 168 18.57 13.64 8.23
C ARG A 168 18.12 15.10 8.05
N GLY A 169 17.53 15.69 9.08
CA GLY A 169 17.13 17.10 9.09
C GLY A 169 15.85 17.41 8.33
N LEU A 170 15.05 16.41 7.95
CA LEU A 170 13.77 16.59 7.29
C LEU A 170 12.62 16.69 8.30
N SER A 171 11.60 17.48 7.97
CA SER A 171 10.36 17.53 8.74
C SER A 171 9.59 16.20 8.58
N VAL A 172 9.08 15.68 9.70
CA VAL A 172 8.27 14.47 9.72
C VAL A 172 6.97 14.77 10.41
N SER A 173 5.87 14.44 9.74
CA SER A 173 4.52 14.52 10.28
C SER A 173 3.82 13.16 10.17
N ARG A 174 2.71 13.01 10.87
CA ARG A 174 1.85 11.82 10.85
C ARG A 174 0.45 12.25 10.54
N ILE A 175 -0.29 11.49 9.72
CA ILE A 175 -1.71 11.74 9.55
C ILE A 175 -2.40 11.75 10.91
N ALA A 176 -3.37 12.65 11.09
CA ALA A 176 -4.07 12.78 12.36
C ALA A 176 -4.99 11.57 12.61
N ARG A 177 -5.08 11.17 13.87
CA ARG A 177 -6.15 10.29 14.36
C ARG A 177 -7.38 11.15 14.62
N GLY A 178 -8.54 10.66 14.26
CA GLY A 178 -9.76 11.46 14.43
C GLY A 178 -11.02 10.61 14.56
N LEU A 179 -12.06 11.24 15.09
CA LEU A 179 -13.41 10.70 15.08
C LEU A 179 -13.96 10.72 13.66
N PRO A 180 -14.73 9.70 13.24
CA PRO A 180 -15.35 9.70 11.92
C PRO A 180 -16.37 10.85 11.84
N MET A 181 -16.35 11.59 10.73
CA MET A 181 -17.32 12.65 10.48
C MET A 181 -18.71 12.06 10.30
N GLY A 182 -19.71 12.70 10.92
CA GLY A 182 -21.12 12.27 10.86
C GLY A 182 -21.50 11.12 11.77
N GLY A 183 -20.55 10.63 12.59
CA GLY A 183 -20.82 9.62 13.62
C GLY A 183 -21.13 10.26 14.98
N GLU A 184 -22.00 9.59 15.75
CA GLU A 184 -22.26 9.96 17.15
C GLU A 184 -21.20 9.34 18.06
N ILE A 185 -20.76 10.06 19.09
CA ILE A 185 -19.67 9.66 19.99
C ILE A 185 -19.95 8.31 20.66
N GLU A 186 -21.22 8.00 20.94
CA GLU A 186 -21.64 6.77 21.60
C GLU A 186 -21.34 5.48 20.79
N TYR A 187 -21.19 5.59 19.46
CA TYR A 187 -20.88 4.46 18.58
C TYR A 187 -19.38 4.33 18.28
N VAL A 188 -18.56 5.22 18.83
CA VAL A 188 -17.11 5.18 18.63
C VAL A 188 -16.49 4.29 19.69
N ASP A 189 -15.59 3.39 19.29
CA ASP A 189 -14.85 2.55 20.22
C ASP A 189 -14.01 3.39 21.21
N SER A 190 -13.84 2.86 22.42
CA SER A 190 -13.16 3.56 23.52
C SER A 190 -11.69 3.92 23.19
N GLY A 191 -11.01 3.10 22.37
CA GLY A 191 -9.62 3.35 21.95
C GLY A 191 -9.53 4.57 21.06
N THR A 192 -10.37 4.63 20.02
CA THR A 192 -10.45 5.79 19.10
C THR A 192 -10.82 7.06 19.85
N LEU A 193 -11.81 6.99 20.79
CA LEU A 193 -12.21 8.14 21.59
C LEU A 193 -11.09 8.63 22.51
N SER A 194 -10.38 7.72 23.17
CA SER A 194 -9.22 8.04 24.01
C SER A 194 -8.13 8.75 23.21
N MET A 195 -7.80 8.23 22.02
CA MET A 195 -6.78 8.85 21.16
C MET A 195 -7.20 10.22 20.64
N ALA A 196 -8.49 10.42 20.33
CA ALA A 196 -9.01 11.73 19.93
C ALA A 196 -8.92 12.75 21.08
N LEU A 197 -9.18 12.35 22.31
CA LEU A 197 -9.01 13.20 23.52
C LEU A 197 -7.56 13.58 23.75
N LEU A 198 -6.63 12.63 23.62
CA LEU A 198 -5.19 12.89 23.76
C LEU A 198 -4.67 13.83 22.66
N GLY A 199 -5.14 13.64 21.43
CA GLY A 199 -4.77 14.45 20.27
C GLY A 199 -5.59 15.74 20.09
N ARG A 200 -6.42 16.15 21.08
CA ARG A 200 -7.29 17.34 20.97
C ARG A 200 -6.50 18.60 20.65
N LYS A 201 -7.04 19.42 19.77
CA LYS A 201 -6.48 20.73 19.41
C LYS A 201 -7.18 21.82 20.21
N LYS A 202 -6.44 22.89 20.57
CA LYS A 202 -7.05 24.13 21.05
C LYS A 202 -7.78 24.83 19.89
N LEU A 203 -8.96 25.34 20.17
CA LEU A 203 -9.72 26.20 19.23
C LEU A 203 -9.19 27.61 19.24
#